data_dfd48e86f497cc11f9ba47ed3f852efe
#
_entry.id   dfd48e86f497cc11f9ba47ed3f852efe
#
_cell.length_a   1.000
_cell.length_b   1.000
_cell.length_c   1.000
_cell.angle_alpha   90.00
_cell.angle_beta   90.00
_cell.angle_gamma   90.00
#
_symmetry.space_group_name_H-M   'P 1'
#
loop_
_entity.id
_entity.type
_entity.pdbx_description
1 polymer ?
#
loop_
_entity_poly.entity_id
_entity_poly.type
_entity_poly.pdbx_seq_one_letter_code
_entity_poly.pdbx_strand_id
1 'polypeptide(L)'
;EVLKSTLGIFLIFFFLVVGSRFVGYFEQASQGVLEPNLIYKIIALRFPDFITLLIPLSFFLGVVITISRLYADREIYGYLSGGLSQNDLIKYLIPQSAIFFLVTLSLSLFIAPYTKELSKELISIDTIDEQIESIKPKNIFPFMESDGFIYAQDKNGSTLENVVIFLEDEDLSSIVLSDKLSIKSSNSTVQLDFKDGS
;
A
#
# COMPACT_ATOMS: atom_id res chain seq x y z
N GLU A 1 -16.78 27.18 -3.55
CA GLU A 1 -15.35 27.45 -3.36
C GLU A 1 -14.65 26.31 -2.61
N VAL A 2 -15.15 25.88 -1.42
CA VAL A 2 -14.55 24.79 -0.63
C VAL A 2 -14.34 23.53 -1.48
N LEU A 3 -15.35 23.11 -2.25
CA LEU A 3 -15.25 21.92 -3.10
C LEU A 3 -14.14 22.04 -4.17
N LYS A 4 -14.01 23.23 -4.78
CA LYS A 4 -12.94 23.50 -5.78
C LYS A 4 -11.56 23.43 -5.14
N SER A 5 -11.36 24.04 -3.98
CA SER A 5 -10.11 24.01 -3.25
C SER A 5 -9.76 22.60 -2.81
N THR A 6 -10.74 21.86 -2.27
CA THR A 6 -10.58 20.45 -1.88
C THR A 6 -10.15 19.58 -3.06
N LEU A 7 -10.82 19.74 -4.23
CA LEU A 7 -10.50 18.96 -5.41
C LEU A 7 -9.08 19.27 -5.93
N GLY A 8 -8.71 20.54 -5.96
CA GLY A 8 -7.37 20.95 -6.39
C GLY A 8 -6.27 20.34 -5.50
N ILE A 9 -6.45 20.44 -4.18
CA ILE A 9 -5.51 19.88 -3.20
C ILE A 9 -5.47 18.34 -3.32
N PHE A 10 -6.64 17.72 -3.44
CA PHE A 10 -6.74 16.27 -3.61
C PHE A 10 -5.95 15.80 -4.83
N LEU A 11 -6.09 16.46 -5.97
CA LEU A 11 -5.35 16.07 -7.18
C LEU A 11 -3.84 16.21 -6.99
N ILE A 12 -3.36 17.28 -6.36
CA ILE A 12 -1.93 17.46 -6.08
C ILE A 12 -1.40 16.33 -5.21
N PHE A 13 -2.04 16.06 -4.07
CA PHE A 13 -1.62 14.98 -3.18
C PHE A 13 -1.76 13.60 -3.81
N PHE A 14 -2.81 13.38 -4.58
CA PHE A 14 -3.04 12.12 -5.29
C PHE A 14 -1.87 11.82 -6.24
N PHE A 15 -1.49 12.77 -7.08
CA PHE A 15 -0.35 12.56 -7.98
C PHE A 15 0.98 12.40 -7.26
N LEU A 16 1.19 13.11 -6.15
CA LEU A 16 2.39 12.93 -5.32
C LEU A 16 2.46 11.54 -4.70
N VAL A 17 1.36 11.07 -4.11
CA VAL A 17 1.30 9.74 -3.48
C VAL A 17 1.44 8.64 -4.52
N VAL A 18 0.69 8.72 -5.62
CA VAL A 18 0.77 7.72 -6.70
C VAL A 18 2.18 7.70 -7.29
N GLY A 19 2.78 8.86 -7.57
CA GLY A 19 4.16 8.94 -8.09
C GLY A 19 5.18 8.32 -7.13
N SER A 20 5.08 8.63 -5.83
CA SER A 20 5.96 8.04 -4.82
C SER A 20 5.82 6.51 -4.75
N ARG A 21 4.60 5.99 -4.81
CA ARG A 21 4.35 4.54 -4.80
C ARG A 21 4.84 3.86 -6.07
N PHE A 22 4.69 4.54 -7.20
CA PHE A 22 5.21 4.05 -8.47
C PHE A 22 6.72 3.80 -8.42
N VAL A 23 7.47 4.76 -7.88
CA VAL A 23 8.94 4.61 -7.68
C VAL A 23 9.25 3.41 -6.79
N GLY A 24 8.55 3.24 -5.67
CA GLY A 24 8.77 2.11 -4.76
C GLY A 24 8.49 0.74 -5.40
N TYR A 25 7.45 0.63 -6.24
CA TYR A 25 7.16 -0.62 -6.96
C TYR A 25 8.15 -0.88 -8.09
N PHE A 26 8.65 0.16 -8.76
CA PHE A 26 9.73 0.02 -9.73
C PHE A 26 11.03 -0.46 -9.10
N GLU A 27 11.35 0.02 -7.91
CA GLU A 27 12.49 -0.46 -7.14
C GLU A 27 12.38 -1.96 -6.84
N GLN A 28 11.21 -2.41 -6.36
CA GLN A 28 10.95 -3.83 -6.11
C GLN A 28 11.05 -4.66 -7.40
N ALA A 29 10.54 -4.15 -8.52
CA ALA A 29 10.69 -4.83 -9.81
C ALA A 29 12.15 -4.88 -10.29
N SER A 30 12.94 -3.86 -10.03
CA SER A 30 14.37 -3.85 -10.39
C SER A 30 15.19 -4.85 -9.57
N GLN A 31 14.73 -5.16 -8.37
CA GLN A 31 15.31 -6.19 -7.48
C GLN A 31 14.82 -7.61 -7.81
N GLY A 32 13.89 -7.76 -8.77
CA GLY A 32 13.30 -9.05 -9.14
C GLY A 32 12.25 -9.55 -8.14
N VAL A 33 11.78 -8.70 -7.24
CA VAL A 33 10.75 -9.04 -6.22
C VAL A 33 9.33 -8.94 -6.80
N LEU A 34 9.15 -8.18 -7.88
CA LEU A 34 7.86 -7.92 -8.47
C LEU A 34 7.94 -7.91 -10.00
N GLU A 35 7.02 -8.60 -10.66
CA GLU A 35 6.91 -8.57 -12.12
C GLU A 35 6.50 -7.17 -12.61
N PRO A 36 7.25 -6.55 -13.57
CA PRO A 36 6.94 -5.21 -14.05
C PRO A 36 5.51 -5.05 -14.59
N ASN A 37 4.93 -6.11 -15.16
CA ASN A 37 3.58 -6.11 -15.72
C ASN A 37 2.48 -5.99 -14.66
N LEU A 38 2.79 -6.30 -13.40
CA LEU A 38 1.82 -6.24 -12.29
C LEU A 38 1.76 -4.89 -11.61
N ILE A 39 2.81 -4.04 -11.77
CA ILE A 39 2.91 -2.75 -11.08
C ILE A 39 1.63 -1.93 -11.26
N TYR A 40 1.13 -1.81 -12.50
CA TYR A 40 -0.07 -1.01 -12.79
C TYR A 40 -1.35 -1.62 -12.18
N LYS A 41 -1.45 -2.95 -12.12
CA LYS A 41 -2.60 -3.64 -11.48
C LYS A 41 -2.61 -3.40 -9.98
N ILE A 42 -1.45 -3.55 -9.33
CA ILE A 42 -1.29 -3.33 -7.90
C ILE A 42 -1.60 -1.89 -7.53
N ILE A 43 -1.08 -0.92 -8.28
CA ILE A 43 -1.36 0.51 -8.06
C ILE A 43 -2.86 0.77 -8.21
N ALA A 44 -3.50 0.25 -9.27
CA ALA A 44 -4.93 0.43 -9.49
C ALA A 44 -5.79 -0.16 -8.35
N LEU A 45 -5.42 -1.34 -7.84
CA LEU A 45 -6.10 -1.98 -6.72
C LEU A 45 -5.89 -1.22 -5.39
N ARG A 46 -4.77 -0.51 -5.26
CA ARG A 46 -4.48 0.30 -4.06
C ARG A 46 -5.03 1.74 -4.13
N PHE A 47 -5.60 2.17 -5.24
CA PHE A 47 -6.23 3.49 -5.35
C PHE A 47 -7.26 3.78 -4.26
N PRO A 48 -8.20 2.88 -3.93
CA PRO A 48 -9.17 3.15 -2.88
C PRO A 48 -8.53 3.40 -1.51
N ASP A 49 -7.45 2.70 -1.18
CA ASP A 49 -6.69 2.90 0.06
C ASP A 49 -6.08 4.31 0.12
N PHE A 50 -5.45 4.76 -0.97
CA PHE A 50 -4.89 6.12 -1.07
C PHE A 50 -5.97 7.19 -1.02
N ILE A 51 -7.08 7.00 -1.73
CA ILE A 51 -8.20 7.94 -1.77
C ILE A 51 -8.81 8.10 -0.38
N THR A 52 -8.99 7.01 0.36
CA THR A 52 -9.53 7.02 1.73
C THR A 52 -8.69 7.88 2.68
N LEU A 53 -7.36 7.86 2.53
CA LEU A 53 -6.46 8.69 3.32
C LEU A 53 -6.48 10.17 2.87
N LEU A 54 -6.54 10.40 1.55
CA LEU A 54 -6.38 11.74 0.97
C LEU A 54 -7.64 12.60 1.07
N ILE A 55 -8.84 12.00 1.04
CA ILE A 55 -10.11 12.74 1.09
C ILE A 55 -10.20 13.63 2.34
N PRO A 56 -10.07 13.11 3.59
CA PRO A 56 -10.23 13.93 4.79
C PRO A 56 -9.14 14.99 4.90
N LEU A 57 -7.90 14.69 4.53
CA LEU A 57 -6.79 15.64 4.52
C LEU A 57 -7.03 16.77 3.53
N SER A 58 -7.44 16.43 2.31
CA SER A 58 -7.73 17.44 1.26
C SER A 58 -8.93 18.29 1.60
N PHE A 59 -9.95 17.70 2.21
CA PHE A 59 -11.12 18.45 2.67
C PHE A 59 -10.73 19.44 3.76
N PHE A 60 -9.99 19.02 4.77
CA PHE A 60 -9.51 19.89 5.84
C PHE A 60 -8.71 21.08 5.29
N LEU A 61 -7.72 20.81 4.44
CA LEU A 61 -6.91 21.87 3.82
C LEU A 61 -7.74 22.76 2.89
N GLY A 62 -8.70 22.19 2.16
CA GLY A 62 -9.63 22.93 1.32
C GLY A 62 -10.48 23.93 2.09
N VAL A 63 -10.97 23.53 3.27
CA VAL A 63 -11.69 24.42 4.19
C VAL A 63 -10.78 25.54 4.69
N VAL A 64 -9.58 25.17 5.17
CA VAL A 64 -8.60 26.16 5.68
C VAL A 64 -8.24 27.19 4.63
N ILE A 65 -7.91 26.77 3.41
CA ILE A 65 -7.55 27.68 2.31
C ILE A 65 -8.73 28.55 1.91
N THR A 66 -9.94 28.00 1.84
CA THR A 66 -11.13 28.78 1.47
C THR A 66 -11.45 29.83 2.51
N ILE A 67 -11.40 29.48 3.80
CA ILE A 67 -11.64 30.46 4.89
C ILE A 67 -10.54 31.52 4.90
N SER A 68 -9.27 31.13 4.77
CA SER A 68 -8.15 32.06 4.72
C SER A 68 -8.32 33.07 3.57
N ARG A 69 -8.75 32.61 2.40
CA ARG A 69 -9.02 33.46 1.24
C ARG A 69 -10.17 34.46 1.51
N LEU A 70 -11.29 33.99 2.11
CA LEU A 70 -12.41 34.83 2.50
C LEU A 70 -11.97 35.98 3.42
N TYR A 71 -11.03 35.74 4.34
CA TYR A 71 -10.45 36.78 5.20
C TYR A 71 -9.49 37.70 4.43
N ALA A 72 -8.61 37.13 3.60
CA ALA A 72 -7.63 37.89 2.82
C ALA A 72 -8.31 38.87 1.84
N ASP A 73 -9.34 38.41 1.15
CA ASP A 73 -10.09 39.16 0.15
C ASP A 73 -11.14 40.11 0.83
N ARG A 74 -11.20 40.11 2.15
CA ARG A 74 -12.16 40.87 2.96
C ARG A 74 -13.64 40.58 2.70
N GLU A 75 -13.95 39.50 1.97
CA GLU A 75 -15.32 39.08 1.69
C GLU A 75 -16.08 38.67 2.96
N ILE A 76 -15.38 38.19 3.97
CA ILE A 76 -15.95 37.81 5.26
C ILE A 76 -16.72 38.95 5.92
N TYR A 77 -16.23 40.19 5.77
CA TYR A 77 -16.90 41.38 6.35
C TYR A 77 -18.21 41.69 5.63
N GLY A 78 -18.33 41.40 4.35
CA GLY A 78 -19.59 41.49 3.61
C GLY A 78 -20.64 40.51 4.15
N TYR A 79 -20.24 39.27 4.45
CA TYR A 79 -21.15 38.28 5.04
C TYR A 79 -21.59 38.68 6.47
N LEU A 80 -20.65 39.14 7.29
CA LEU A 80 -20.93 39.58 8.65
C LEU A 80 -21.84 40.84 8.71
N SER A 81 -21.60 41.81 7.81
CA SER A 81 -22.46 43.00 7.71
C SER A 81 -23.86 42.68 7.15
N GLY A 82 -23.98 41.58 6.38
CA GLY A 82 -25.26 41.02 5.93
C GLY A 82 -26.03 40.26 7.02
N GLY A 83 -25.51 40.20 8.26
CA GLY A 83 -26.19 39.57 9.41
C GLY A 83 -25.85 38.11 9.62
N LEU A 84 -24.92 37.53 8.84
CA LEU A 84 -24.43 36.15 9.08
C LEU A 84 -23.43 36.16 10.24
N SER A 85 -23.58 35.22 11.15
CA SER A 85 -22.60 34.97 12.22
C SER A 85 -21.50 33.99 11.78
N GLN A 86 -20.38 33.99 12.50
CA GLN A 86 -19.33 33.00 12.28
C GLN A 86 -19.85 31.55 12.44
N ASN A 87 -20.80 31.35 13.37
CA ASN A 87 -21.43 30.06 13.58
C ASN A 87 -22.28 29.60 12.37
N ASP A 88 -22.86 30.53 11.64
CA ASP A 88 -23.63 30.19 10.44
C ASP A 88 -22.72 29.69 9.31
N LEU A 89 -21.51 30.24 9.18
CA LEU A 89 -20.50 29.71 8.25
C LEU A 89 -20.17 28.26 8.56
N ILE A 90 -20.03 27.89 9.83
CA ILE A 90 -19.77 26.50 10.25
C ILE A 90 -20.97 25.61 9.87
N LYS A 91 -22.21 26.08 10.09
CA LYS A 91 -23.42 25.31 9.72
C LYS A 91 -23.47 24.98 8.22
N TYR A 92 -22.99 25.85 7.35
CA TYR A 92 -22.90 25.58 5.91
C TYR A 92 -21.84 24.54 5.55
N LEU A 93 -20.83 24.34 6.39
CA LEU A 93 -19.81 23.29 6.20
C LEU A 93 -20.28 21.89 6.64
N ILE A 94 -21.25 21.81 7.59
CA ILE A 94 -21.72 20.55 8.14
C ILE A 94 -22.25 19.58 7.06
N PRO A 95 -23.17 19.96 6.16
CA PRO A 95 -23.67 19.00 5.15
C PRO A 95 -22.56 18.55 4.21
N GLN A 96 -21.64 19.43 3.87
CA GLN A 96 -20.50 19.09 3.01
C GLN A 96 -19.54 18.14 3.71
N SER A 97 -19.20 18.40 4.98
CA SER A 97 -18.36 17.49 5.78
C SER A 97 -19.02 16.12 5.99
N ALA A 98 -20.36 16.08 6.16
CA ALA A 98 -21.10 14.82 6.26
C ALA A 98 -21.00 13.97 4.97
N ILE A 99 -21.06 14.61 3.80
CA ILE A 99 -20.89 13.91 2.53
C ILE A 99 -19.48 13.31 2.42
N PHE A 100 -18.43 14.10 2.69
CA PHE A 100 -17.05 13.61 2.65
C PHE A 100 -16.81 12.50 3.67
N PHE A 101 -17.39 12.64 4.88
CA PHE A 101 -17.33 11.62 5.91
C PHE A 101 -17.96 10.30 5.45
N LEU A 102 -19.18 10.34 4.88
CA LEU A 102 -19.88 9.15 4.40
C LEU A 102 -19.12 8.48 3.24
N VAL A 103 -18.58 9.26 2.31
CA VAL A 103 -17.76 8.72 1.21
C VAL A 103 -16.52 8.04 1.77
N THR A 104 -15.78 8.70 2.67
CA THR A 104 -14.57 8.12 3.29
C THR A 104 -14.91 6.86 4.08
N LEU A 105 -16.00 6.88 4.85
CA LEU A 105 -16.46 5.73 5.63
C LEU A 105 -16.79 4.54 4.73
N SER A 106 -17.52 4.77 3.64
CA SER A 106 -17.89 3.71 2.68
C SER A 106 -16.64 3.12 2.00
N LEU A 107 -15.69 3.96 1.60
CA LEU A 107 -14.43 3.51 1.02
C LEU A 107 -13.61 2.70 2.02
N SER A 108 -13.50 3.18 3.26
CA SER A 108 -12.69 2.55 4.31
C SER A 108 -13.25 1.21 4.77
N LEU A 109 -14.57 1.07 4.87
CA LEU A 109 -15.19 -0.15 5.40
C LEU A 109 -15.38 -1.24 4.35
N PHE A 110 -15.65 -0.88 3.10
CA PHE A 110 -16.05 -1.85 2.08
C PHE A 110 -15.00 -2.02 0.98
N ILE A 111 -14.55 -0.92 0.38
CA ILE A 111 -13.75 -0.97 -0.84
C ILE A 111 -12.27 -1.17 -0.53
N ALA A 112 -11.70 -0.39 0.38
CA ALA A 112 -10.28 -0.44 0.70
C ALA A 112 -9.81 -1.81 1.24
N PRO A 113 -10.50 -2.47 2.19
CA PRO A 113 -10.08 -3.79 2.66
C PRO A 113 -10.14 -4.84 1.56
N TYR A 114 -11.23 -4.85 0.77
CA TYR A 114 -11.40 -5.82 -0.31
C TYR A 114 -10.31 -5.69 -1.39
N THR A 115 -10.03 -4.47 -1.85
CA THR A 115 -9.00 -4.23 -2.88
C THR A 115 -7.58 -4.46 -2.35
N LYS A 116 -7.36 -4.21 -1.06
CA LYS A 116 -6.08 -4.47 -0.39
C LYS A 116 -5.80 -5.97 -0.28
N GLU A 117 -6.79 -6.75 0.07
CA GLU A 117 -6.69 -8.21 0.13
C GLU A 117 -6.39 -8.80 -1.26
N LEU A 118 -7.14 -8.36 -2.29
CA LEU A 118 -6.89 -8.76 -3.67
C LEU A 118 -5.51 -8.35 -4.18
N SER A 119 -5.00 -7.18 -3.78
CA SER A 119 -3.65 -6.75 -4.15
C SER A 119 -2.56 -7.57 -3.47
N LYS A 120 -2.79 -8.02 -2.23
CA LYS A 120 -1.87 -8.91 -1.51
C LYS A 120 -1.83 -10.28 -2.16
N GLU A 121 -2.98 -10.81 -2.54
CA GLU A 121 -3.07 -12.11 -3.23
C GLU A 121 -2.28 -12.10 -4.55
N LEU A 122 -2.40 -11.05 -5.37
CA LEU A 122 -1.63 -10.91 -6.59
C LEU A 122 -0.11 -10.85 -6.34
N ILE A 123 0.31 -10.11 -5.31
CA ILE A 123 1.72 -10.02 -4.95
C ILE A 123 2.23 -11.37 -4.44
N SER A 124 1.45 -12.09 -3.62
CA SER A 124 1.89 -13.35 -3.01
C SER A 124 2.02 -14.48 -4.02
N ILE A 125 1.12 -14.58 -4.98
CA ILE A 125 1.13 -15.66 -5.99
C ILE A 125 2.34 -15.53 -6.92
N ASP A 126 2.60 -14.32 -7.45
CA ASP A 126 3.72 -14.11 -8.37
C ASP A 126 5.07 -14.06 -7.65
N THR A 127 5.09 -13.49 -6.44
CA THR A 127 6.34 -13.37 -5.67
C THR A 127 6.92 -14.73 -5.31
N ILE A 128 6.09 -15.76 -5.10
CA ILE A 128 6.58 -17.09 -4.73
C ILE A 128 7.19 -17.81 -5.93
N ASP A 129 6.50 -17.84 -7.07
CA ASP A 129 7.01 -18.52 -8.26
C ASP A 129 8.24 -17.78 -8.84
N GLU A 130 8.24 -16.45 -8.86
CA GLU A 130 9.38 -15.67 -9.32
C GLU A 130 10.51 -15.57 -8.29
N GLN A 131 10.24 -15.50 -6.98
CA GLN A 131 11.28 -15.58 -5.96
C GLN A 131 12.04 -16.90 -6.06
N ILE A 132 11.33 -18.02 -6.27
CA ILE A 132 11.97 -19.31 -6.51
C ILE A 132 12.81 -19.27 -7.79
N GLU A 133 12.29 -18.64 -8.85
CA GLU A 133 12.99 -18.53 -10.12
C GLU A 133 14.14 -17.55 -10.08
N SER A 134 14.04 -16.47 -9.29
CA SER A 134 15.07 -15.44 -9.11
C SER A 134 16.12 -15.75 -8.05
N ILE A 135 15.95 -16.80 -7.22
CA ILE A 135 16.98 -17.24 -6.27
C ILE A 135 18.24 -17.63 -7.06
N LYS A 136 19.18 -16.69 -7.10
CA LYS A 136 20.52 -16.96 -7.64
C LYS A 136 21.30 -17.75 -6.61
N PRO A 137 21.85 -18.92 -6.98
CA PRO A 137 22.71 -19.68 -6.07
C PRO A 137 23.81 -18.78 -5.47
N LYS A 138 24.16 -19.03 -4.22
CA LYS A 138 25.20 -18.27 -3.44
C LYS A 138 24.81 -16.86 -3.01
N ASN A 139 23.55 -16.48 -3.09
CA ASN A 139 23.05 -15.21 -2.51
C ASN A 139 22.12 -15.48 -1.34
N ILE A 140 22.09 -14.53 -0.39
CA ILE A 140 21.17 -14.52 0.74
C ILE A 140 19.90 -13.80 0.31
N PHE A 141 18.74 -14.44 0.46
CA PHE A 141 17.43 -13.85 0.15
C PHE A 141 16.62 -13.70 1.43
N PRO A 142 16.02 -12.52 1.69
CA PRO A 142 15.10 -12.36 2.79
C PRO A 142 13.85 -13.23 2.55
N PHE A 143 13.42 -13.96 3.58
CA PHE A 143 12.28 -14.86 3.50
C PHE A 143 11.04 -14.15 4.03
N MET A 144 10.13 -13.80 3.11
CA MET A 144 8.80 -13.23 3.37
C MET A 144 8.73 -12.25 4.57
N GLU A 145 7.61 -11.82 5.04
CA GLU A 145 7.36 -10.84 6.09
C GLU A 145 8.00 -11.14 7.49
N SER A 146 8.81 -12.18 7.64
CA SER A 146 9.57 -12.50 8.85
C SER A 146 11.04 -12.09 8.70
N ASP A 147 11.70 -11.75 9.81
CA ASP A 147 13.14 -11.44 9.87
C ASP A 147 14.02 -12.67 9.58
N GLY A 148 13.63 -13.48 8.58
CA GLY A 148 14.31 -14.70 8.16
C GLY A 148 15.02 -14.53 6.81
N PHE A 149 15.98 -15.43 6.55
CA PHE A 149 16.66 -15.50 5.24
C PHE A 149 16.85 -16.93 4.76
N ILE A 150 16.90 -17.09 3.43
CA ILE A 150 17.24 -18.33 2.77
C ILE A 150 18.55 -18.17 2.04
N TYR A 151 19.44 -19.13 2.22
CA TYR A 151 20.66 -19.30 1.43
C TYR A 151 20.61 -20.65 0.73
N ALA A 152 20.86 -20.67 -0.57
CA ALA A 152 20.99 -21.91 -1.36
C ALA A 152 22.36 -21.92 -2.06
N GLN A 153 23.06 -23.06 -2.01
CA GLN A 153 24.37 -23.19 -2.64
C GLN A 153 24.24 -23.45 -4.14
N ASP A 154 23.25 -24.25 -4.54
CA ASP A 154 23.00 -24.60 -5.93
C ASP A 154 21.49 -24.67 -6.23
N LYS A 155 21.13 -24.56 -7.52
CA LYS A 155 19.76 -24.58 -7.99
C LYS A 155 19.64 -25.45 -9.23
N ASN A 156 18.70 -26.41 -9.19
CA ASN A 156 18.41 -27.32 -10.29
C ASN A 156 16.90 -27.22 -10.63
N GLY A 157 16.53 -26.34 -11.56
CA GLY A 157 15.13 -26.06 -11.89
C GLY A 157 14.39 -25.43 -10.70
N SER A 158 13.32 -26.07 -10.21
CA SER A 158 12.53 -25.65 -9.04
C SER A 158 13.03 -26.21 -7.71
N THR A 159 14.18 -26.91 -7.70
CA THR A 159 14.75 -27.51 -6.50
C THR A 159 16.02 -26.76 -6.11
N LEU A 160 16.11 -26.34 -4.86
CA LEU A 160 17.28 -25.73 -4.27
C LEU A 160 18.10 -26.82 -3.56
N GLU A 161 19.43 -26.78 -3.72
CA GLU A 161 20.35 -27.73 -3.11
C GLU A 161 21.24 -27.05 -2.07
N ASN A 162 21.52 -27.79 -0.97
CA ASN A 162 22.24 -27.27 0.20
C ASN A 162 21.67 -25.95 0.73
N VAL A 163 20.45 -26.03 1.25
CA VAL A 163 19.67 -24.88 1.69
C VAL A 163 19.82 -24.68 3.19
N VAL A 164 20.09 -23.44 3.57
CA VAL A 164 20.08 -22.97 4.96
C VAL A 164 18.94 -21.95 5.08
N ILE A 165 17.98 -22.26 5.93
CA ILE A 165 16.89 -21.33 6.26
C ILE A 165 17.08 -20.84 7.68
N PHE A 166 17.17 -19.56 7.87
CA PHE A 166 17.16 -18.92 9.18
C PHE A 166 15.80 -18.24 9.37
N LEU A 167 15.11 -18.59 10.43
CA LEU A 167 13.83 -18.01 10.81
C LEU A 167 14.00 -17.38 12.19
N GLU A 168 13.70 -16.09 12.30
CA GLU A 168 13.66 -15.35 13.56
C GLU A 168 12.21 -15.01 13.88
N ASP A 169 11.72 -15.52 15.00
CA ASP A 169 10.41 -15.18 15.55
C ASP A 169 10.63 -14.51 16.92
N GLU A 170 9.66 -13.72 17.40
CA GLU A 170 9.82 -12.86 18.60
C GLU A 170 10.44 -13.56 19.84
N ASP A 171 10.35 -14.91 19.92
CA ASP A 171 10.88 -15.71 21.05
C ASP A 171 11.83 -16.86 20.65
N LEU A 172 12.02 -17.16 19.37
CA LEU A 172 12.79 -18.32 18.91
C LEU A 172 13.51 -18.06 17.59
N SER A 173 14.82 -18.28 17.58
CA SER A 173 15.60 -18.38 16.33
C SER A 173 15.82 -19.85 15.95
N SER A 174 15.40 -20.22 14.76
CA SER A 174 15.51 -21.58 14.24
C SER A 174 16.35 -21.60 12.97
N ILE A 175 17.28 -22.56 12.89
CA ILE A 175 18.06 -22.80 11.68
C ILE A 175 17.66 -24.18 11.15
N VAL A 176 17.18 -24.20 9.91
CA VAL A 176 16.84 -25.44 9.20
C VAL A 176 17.86 -25.66 8.11
N LEU A 177 18.54 -26.81 8.15
CA LEU A 177 19.47 -27.27 7.13
C LEU A 177 18.81 -28.37 6.31
N SER A 178 18.84 -28.27 4.99
CA SER A 178 18.30 -29.31 4.11
C SER A 178 19.17 -29.48 2.87
N ASP A 179 19.45 -30.74 2.51
CA ASP A 179 20.20 -31.06 1.29
C ASP A 179 19.40 -30.70 0.04
N LYS A 180 18.06 -30.85 0.09
CA LYS A 180 17.17 -30.50 -1.02
C LYS A 180 15.87 -29.91 -0.51
N LEU A 181 15.53 -28.73 -1.07
CA LEU A 181 14.28 -28.07 -0.84
C LEU A 181 13.52 -27.95 -2.17
N SER A 182 12.39 -28.62 -2.27
CA SER A 182 11.44 -28.39 -3.37
C SER A 182 10.27 -27.55 -2.88
N ILE A 183 10.04 -26.44 -3.56
CA ILE A 183 8.98 -25.52 -3.22
C ILE A 183 7.84 -25.74 -4.21
N LYS A 184 6.64 -26.05 -3.69
CA LYS A 184 5.43 -26.20 -4.49
C LYS A 184 4.42 -25.16 -4.04
N SER A 185 4.02 -24.31 -4.97
CA SER A 185 2.90 -23.38 -4.77
C SER A 185 1.59 -24.08 -5.13
N SER A 186 0.62 -24.08 -4.22
CA SER A 186 -0.74 -24.56 -4.47
C SER A 186 -1.73 -23.68 -3.74
N ASN A 187 -2.59 -22.98 -4.48
CA ASN A 187 -3.74 -22.22 -3.98
C ASN A 187 -3.48 -21.43 -2.66
N SER A 188 -2.61 -20.43 -2.69
CA SER A 188 -2.31 -19.53 -1.55
C SER A 188 -1.53 -20.18 -0.38
N THR A 189 -1.02 -21.40 -0.56
CA THR A 189 -0.20 -22.08 0.46
C THR A 189 1.10 -22.54 -0.17
N VAL A 190 2.22 -22.17 0.46
CA VAL A 190 3.55 -22.67 0.08
C VAL A 190 3.82 -23.93 0.85
N GLN A 191 4.00 -25.02 0.16
CA GLN A 191 4.50 -26.28 0.76
C GLN A 191 5.99 -26.39 0.51
N LEU A 192 6.73 -26.47 1.59
CA LEU A 192 8.17 -26.70 1.59
C LEU A 192 8.39 -28.20 1.84
N ASP A 193 8.77 -28.92 0.80
CA ASP A 193 9.12 -30.33 0.90
C ASP A 193 10.64 -30.45 1.15
N PHE A 194 11.00 -30.77 2.38
CA PHE A 194 12.39 -31.02 2.76
C PHE A 194 12.75 -32.50 2.51
N LYS A 195 13.85 -32.73 1.83
CA LYS A 195 14.46 -34.04 1.72
C LYS A 195 15.83 -34.03 2.40
N ASP A 196 16.01 -34.98 3.32
CA ASP A 196 17.24 -35.17 4.09
C ASP A 196 17.67 -33.91 4.88
N GLY A 197 16.75 -33.38 5.72
CA GLY A 197 17.00 -32.29 6.62
C GLY A 197 17.19 -32.74 8.07
N SER A 198 18.02 -32.00 8.80
CA SER A 198 18.19 -32.09 10.25
C SER A 198 17.91 -30.76 10.92
#